data_716fe67d54b79874c4165eaa990e79a0
#
_entry.id   716fe67d54b79874c4165eaa990e79a0
#
_cell.length_a   1.000
_cell.length_b   1.000
_cell.length_c   1.000
_cell.angle_alpha   90.00
_cell.angle_beta   90.00
_cell.angle_gamma   90.00
#
_symmetry.space_group_name_H-M   'P 1'
#
loop_
_entity.id
_entity.type
_entity.pdbx_description
1 polymer ?
#
loop_
_entity_poly.entity_id
_entity_poly.type
_entity_poly.pdbx_seq_one_letter_code
_entity_poly.pdbx_strand_id
1 'polypeptide(L)' 'MKKTVLKDDNGNNIEVDPKVFIDHINQYHKTGTSIHDENGHYFTVNEEFRKQLKKISEK' A
#
# COMPACT_ATOMS: atom_id res chain seq x y z
N MET A 1 -2.12 0.79 -18.06
CA MET A 1 -2.46 0.69 -16.63
C MET A 1 -1.80 1.79 -15.85
N LYS A 2 -2.52 2.35 -14.93
CA LYS A 2 -1.99 3.42 -14.10
C LYS A 2 -1.16 2.85 -12.97
N LYS A 3 -0.04 3.49 -12.71
CA LYS A 3 0.76 3.20 -11.53
C LYS A 3 0.71 4.38 -10.59
N THR A 4 0.86 4.11 -9.31
CA THR A 4 0.92 5.17 -8.32
C THR A 4 2.23 5.07 -7.56
N VAL A 5 2.63 6.17 -6.93
CA VAL A 5 3.86 6.23 -6.16
C VAL A 5 3.50 6.29 -4.69
N LEU A 6 4.07 5.37 -3.92
CA LEU A 6 3.89 5.35 -2.47
C LEU A 6 5.25 5.46 -1.80
N LYS A 7 5.27 6.05 -0.62
CA LYS A 7 6.49 6.09 0.17
C LYS A 7 6.54 4.89 1.10
N ASP A 8 7.67 4.21 1.08
CA ASP A 8 7.88 3.11 2.01
C ASP A 8 8.25 3.66 3.40
N ASP A 9 8.51 2.78 4.35
CA ASP A 9 8.83 3.20 5.71
C ASP A 9 10.15 3.95 5.82
N ASN A 10 11.01 3.82 4.81
CA ASN A 10 12.28 4.53 4.76
C ASN A 10 12.19 5.85 4.01
N GLY A 11 11.02 6.19 3.49
CA GLY A 11 10.83 7.43 2.75
C GLY A 11 11.16 7.34 1.27
N ASN A 12 11.40 6.15 0.75
CA ASN A 12 11.67 5.97 -0.68
C ASN A 12 10.36 5.96 -1.48
N ASN A 13 10.39 6.57 -2.64
CA ASN A 13 9.23 6.58 -3.54
C ASN A 13 9.22 5.28 -4.36
N ILE A 14 8.15 4.52 -4.20
CA ILE A 14 8.02 3.21 -4.85
C ILE A 14 6.82 3.24 -5.79
N GLU A 15 7.04 2.86 -7.03
CA GLU A 15 5.97 2.80 -8.01
C GLU A 15 5.28 1.44 -7.93
N VAL A 16 3.97 1.45 -7.75
CA VAL A 16 3.20 0.21 -7.60
C VAL A 16 1.93 0.29 -8.45
N ASP A 17 1.42 -0.89 -8.82
CA ASP A 17 0.12 -1.00 -9.45
C ASP A 17 -0.94 -0.91 -8.33
N PRO A 18 -1.74 0.15 -8.31
CA PRO A 18 -2.66 0.34 -7.19
C PRO A 18 -3.68 -0.78 -7.02
N LYS A 19 -4.16 -1.34 -8.12
CA LYS A 19 -5.14 -2.42 -8.03
C LYS A 19 -4.55 -3.67 -7.40
N VAL A 20 -3.37 -4.06 -7.84
CA VAL A 20 -2.72 -5.26 -7.32
C VAL A 20 -2.32 -5.04 -5.86
N PHE A 21 -1.78 -3.87 -5.57
CA PHE A 21 -1.33 -3.54 -4.22
C PHE A 21 -2.50 -3.52 -3.25
N ILE A 22 -3.60 -2.87 -3.63
CA ILE A 22 -4.78 -2.76 -2.78
C ILE A 22 -5.44 -4.12 -2.56
N ASP A 23 -5.50 -4.94 -3.61
CA ASP A 23 -6.03 -6.30 -3.47
C ASP A 23 -5.25 -7.11 -2.46
N HIS A 24 -3.92 -7.00 -2.50
CA HIS A 24 -3.06 -7.69 -1.55
C HIS A 24 -3.32 -7.21 -0.12
N ILE A 25 -3.39 -5.88 0.07
CA ILE A 25 -3.63 -5.31 1.38
C ILE A 25 -4.98 -5.75 1.92
N ASN A 26 -6.02 -5.76 1.09
CA ASN A 26 -7.35 -6.17 1.51
C ASN A 26 -7.42 -7.66 1.85
N GLN A 27 -6.57 -8.45 1.23
CA GLN A 27 -6.58 -9.90 1.44
C GLN A 27 -5.77 -10.31 2.68
N TYR A 28 -4.63 -9.67 2.89
CA TYR A 28 -3.69 -10.12 3.91
C TYR A 28 -3.47 -9.12 5.04
N HIS A 29 -3.83 -7.86 4.84
CA HIS A 29 -3.54 -6.79 5.80
C HIS A 29 -4.77 -5.93 6.05
N LYS A 30 -5.93 -6.52 6.09
CA LYS A 30 -7.17 -5.73 6.15
C LYS A 30 -7.53 -5.27 7.56
N THR A 31 -6.91 -5.84 8.58
CA THR A 31 -7.20 -5.45 9.97
C THR A 31 -5.91 -5.32 10.75
N GLY A 32 -5.94 -4.48 11.78
CA GLY A 32 -4.80 -4.30 12.67
C GLY A 32 -3.64 -3.60 12.00
N THR A 33 -2.47 -3.78 12.57
CA THR A 33 -1.23 -3.21 12.04
C THR A 33 -0.29 -4.33 11.64
N SER A 34 0.24 -4.25 10.43
CA SER A 34 1.17 -5.25 9.93
C SER A 34 2.17 -4.58 8.99
N ILE A 35 3.16 -5.34 8.56
CA ILE A 35 4.17 -4.83 7.64
C ILE A 35 4.09 -5.60 6.34
N HIS A 36 3.99 -4.86 5.25
CA HIS A 36 3.97 -5.42 3.91
C HIS A 36 5.34 -5.24 3.26
N ASP A 37 5.87 -6.30 2.70
CA ASP A 37 7.15 -6.28 1.99
C ASP A 37 6.86 -6.21 0.49
N GLU A 38 7.39 -5.18 -0.15
CA GLU A 38 7.24 -5.00 -1.59
C GLU A 38 8.62 -4.81 -2.21
N ASN A 39 9.16 -5.88 -2.82
CA ASN A 39 10.47 -5.84 -3.47
C ASN A 39 11.58 -5.29 -2.58
N GLY A 40 11.59 -5.70 -1.31
CA GLY A 40 12.59 -5.23 -0.36
C GLY A 40 12.26 -3.91 0.30
N HIS A 41 11.12 -3.34 -0.01
CA HIS A 41 10.65 -2.11 0.64
C HIS A 41 9.51 -2.47 1.58
N TYR A 42 9.49 -1.85 2.75
CA TYR A 42 8.51 -2.19 3.78
C TYR A 42 7.52 -1.06 3.97
N PHE A 43 6.27 -1.43 4.14
CA PHE A 43 5.18 -0.49 4.39
C PHE A 43 4.48 -0.91 5.67
N THR A 44 4.36 0.02 6.63
CA THR A 44 3.55 -0.23 7.80
C THR A 44 2.09 -0.03 7.41
N VAL A 45 1.33 -1.10 7.44
CA VAL A 45 -0.08 -1.09 7.05
C VAL A 45 -0.93 -1.01 8.29
N ASN A 46 -1.60 0.12 8.46
CA ASN A 46 -2.53 0.35 9.56
C ASN A 46 -3.81 0.95 8.99
N GLU A 47 -4.71 1.33 9.87
CA GLU A 47 -5.99 1.88 9.44
C GLU A 47 -5.82 3.13 8.58
N GLU A 48 -4.92 4.00 8.96
CA GLU A 48 -4.68 5.24 8.22
C GLU A 48 -4.12 4.95 6.84
N PHE A 49 -3.19 4.01 6.76
CA PHE A 49 -2.62 3.60 5.48
C PHE A 49 -3.70 3.05 4.56
N ARG A 50 -4.58 2.21 5.10
CA ARG A 50 -5.68 1.65 4.32
C ARG A 50 -6.64 2.73 3.82
N LYS A 51 -6.87 3.76 4.61
CA LYS A 51 -7.70 4.89 4.18
C LYS A 51 -7.07 5.62 3.01
N GLN A 52 -5.77 5.81 3.03
CA GLN A 52 -5.06 6.45 1.93
C GLN A 52 -5.17 5.64 0.65
N LEU A 53 -5.03 4.33 0.76
CA LEU A 53 -5.17 3.45 -0.41
C LEU A 53 -6.57 3.52 -0.98
N LYS A 54 -7.57 3.60 -0.13
CA LYS A 54 -8.95 3.71 -0.59
C LYS A 54 -9.17 4.98 -1.40
N LYS A 55 -8.60 6.09 -0.96
CA LYS A 55 -8.69 7.34 -1.71
C LYS A 55 -8.04 7.22 -3.08
N ILE A 56 -6.90 6.55 -3.14
CA ILE A 56 -6.22 6.35 -4.40
C ILE A 56 -7.08 5.53 -5.36
N SER A 57 -7.72 4.48 -4.84
CA SER A 57 -8.52 3.59 -5.68
C SER A 57 -9.82 4.21 -6.16
N GLU A 58 -10.29 5.25 -5.49
CA GLU A 58 -11.52 5.93 -5.86
C GLU A 58 -11.33 6.92 -7.01
N LYS A 59 -10.12 7.12 -7.45
CA LYS A 59 -9.85 7.98 -8.60
C LYS A 59 -9.80 7.19 -9.92
#